data_64bb799c6a7fc3dee00b62a0e1d71e60
#
_entry.id   64bb799c6a7fc3dee00b62a0e1d71e60
#
_cell.length_a   1.000
_cell.length_b   1.000
_cell.length_c   1.000
_cell.angle_alpha   90.00
_cell.angle_beta   90.00
_cell.angle_gamma   90.00
#
_symmetry.space_group_name_H-M   'P 1'
#
loop_
_entity.id
_entity.type
_entity.pdbx_description
1 polymer ?
#
loop_
_entity_poly.entity_id
_entity_poly.type
_entity_poly.pdbx_seq_one_letter_code
_entity_poly.pdbx_strand_id
1 'polypeptide(L)'
;MFNATQFVIDKVRRITQINLATGLVDFTGTSVESPQIEFTGESTDKTDAQGVLLARFDTAKGVNFSGELSLLNLNLMGAQLGSEVQVADSSKKVKGANFAILTVTDDKGTKTATLKHVPTSAPAAVYTMSEDKNISGMIEVGVNEGNAKIEGKVITLPASFVGTTVGVFYEYETDSAVKLVDSAESFAEAAMYVVDILAADVCNPSVKRAGKIVF
;
A
#
# COMPACT_ATOMS: atom_id res chain seq x y z
N MET A 1 -15.09 -39.69 15.28
CA MET A 1 -16.08 -38.68 14.79
C MET A 1 -15.53 -37.33 15.12
N PHE A 2 -15.57 -36.36 14.21
CA PHE A 2 -15.04 -34.99 14.46
C PHE A 2 -15.89 -34.32 15.54
N ASN A 3 -15.22 -33.76 16.59
CA ASN A 3 -15.91 -33.00 17.62
C ASN A 3 -16.04 -31.53 17.17
N ALA A 4 -17.24 -31.10 16.85
CA ALA A 4 -17.52 -29.74 16.39
C ALA A 4 -17.49 -28.68 17.51
N THR A 5 -17.46 -29.08 18.78
CA THR A 5 -17.40 -28.16 19.92
C THR A 5 -15.98 -27.94 20.44
N GLN A 6 -15.04 -28.83 20.08
CA GLN A 6 -13.64 -28.74 20.50
C GLN A 6 -12.75 -29.16 19.33
N PHE A 7 -12.10 -28.20 18.70
CA PHE A 7 -11.18 -28.43 17.59
C PHE A 7 -10.01 -27.45 17.65
N VAL A 8 -8.95 -27.78 16.95
CA VAL A 8 -7.79 -26.92 16.76
C VAL A 8 -7.79 -26.41 15.32
N ILE A 9 -7.53 -25.15 15.12
CA ILE A 9 -7.33 -24.60 13.79
C ILE A 9 -5.95 -25.06 13.30
N ASP A 10 -5.93 -25.95 12.30
CA ASP A 10 -4.71 -26.45 11.68
C ASP A 10 -4.11 -25.39 10.75
N LYS A 11 -4.97 -24.77 9.93
CA LYS A 11 -4.57 -23.63 9.10
C LYS A 11 -5.76 -22.80 8.64
N VAL A 12 -5.49 -21.54 8.35
CA VAL A 12 -6.39 -20.67 7.61
C VAL A 12 -6.11 -20.83 6.12
N ARG A 13 -7.13 -21.13 5.35
CA ARG A 13 -7.04 -21.38 3.90
C ARG A 13 -7.26 -20.12 3.09
N ARG A 14 -8.19 -19.29 3.55
CA ARG A 14 -8.60 -18.07 2.86
C ARG A 14 -9.25 -17.11 3.85
N ILE A 15 -9.02 -15.83 3.67
CA ILE A 15 -9.77 -14.75 4.29
C ILE A 15 -10.47 -13.96 3.20
N THR A 16 -11.72 -13.61 3.42
CA THR A 16 -12.51 -12.79 2.50
C THR A 16 -13.12 -11.64 3.29
N GLN A 17 -12.94 -10.42 2.82
CA GLN A 17 -13.58 -9.22 3.36
C GLN A 17 -14.75 -8.83 2.47
N ILE A 18 -15.89 -8.61 3.09
CA ILE A 18 -17.13 -8.20 2.43
C ILE A 18 -17.53 -6.86 3.02
N ASN A 19 -17.69 -5.87 2.17
CA ASN A 19 -18.16 -4.55 2.55
C ASN A 19 -19.64 -4.63 2.95
N LEU A 20 -19.97 -4.18 4.16
CA LEU A 20 -21.35 -4.24 4.66
C LEU A 20 -22.28 -3.23 4.01
N ALA A 21 -21.75 -2.12 3.50
CA ALA A 21 -22.56 -1.11 2.84
C ALA A 21 -22.97 -1.53 1.42
N THR A 22 -22.06 -2.18 0.68
CA THR A 22 -22.28 -2.56 -0.72
C THR A 22 -22.65 -4.03 -0.91
N GLY A 23 -22.33 -4.89 0.07
CA GLY A 23 -22.45 -6.36 -0.03
C GLY A 23 -21.43 -6.99 -0.99
N LEU A 24 -20.45 -6.24 -1.47
CA LEU A 24 -19.43 -6.72 -2.41
C LEU A 24 -18.20 -7.22 -1.68
N VAL A 25 -17.44 -8.09 -2.34
CA VAL A 25 -16.15 -8.55 -1.85
C VAL A 25 -15.08 -7.53 -2.20
N ASP A 26 -14.50 -6.90 -1.20
CA ASP A 26 -13.40 -5.95 -1.37
C ASP A 26 -12.07 -6.68 -1.57
N PHE A 27 -11.90 -7.78 -0.83
CA PHE A 27 -10.63 -8.51 -0.81
C PHE A 27 -10.84 -9.99 -0.55
N THR A 28 -9.99 -10.81 -1.16
CA THR A 28 -9.80 -12.21 -0.80
C THR A 28 -8.30 -12.54 -0.82
N GLY A 29 -7.83 -13.20 0.23
CA GLY A 29 -6.44 -13.65 0.37
C GLY A 29 -6.35 -15.11 0.73
N THR A 30 -5.37 -15.79 0.15
CA THR A 30 -5.03 -17.19 0.47
C THR A 30 -3.67 -17.24 1.17
N SER A 31 -3.38 -18.31 1.87
CA SER A 31 -2.08 -18.51 2.55
C SER A 31 -1.79 -17.46 3.63
N VAL A 32 -2.73 -17.34 4.57
CA VAL A 32 -2.53 -16.51 5.77
C VAL A 32 -1.61 -17.25 6.73
N GLU A 33 -0.50 -16.62 7.06
CA GLU A 33 0.49 -17.11 8.02
C GLU A 33 0.22 -16.54 9.42
N SER A 34 0.58 -17.30 10.46
CA SER A 34 0.44 -16.91 11.87
C SER A 34 -0.93 -16.31 12.25
N PRO A 35 -2.06 -16.91 11.84
CA PRO A 35 -3.37 -16.35 12.10
C PRO A 35 -3.68 -16.39 13.59
N GLN A 36 -4.15 -15.27 14.14
CA GLN A 36 -4.61 -15.14 15.53
C GLN A 36 -6.02 -14.55 15.56
N ILE A 37 -6.87 -15.09 16.40
CA ILE A 37 -8.20 -14.58 16.70
C ILE A 37 -8.24 -14.29 18.19
N GLU A 38 -8.49 -13.05 18.54
CA GLU A 38 -8.61 -12.60 19.91
C GLU A 38 -10.02 -12.08 20.16
N PHE A 39 -10.65 -12.58 21.21
CA PHE A 39 -11.93 -12.08 21.69
C PHE A 39 -11.67 -11.11 22.83
N THR A 40 -12.11 -9.87 22.68
CA THR A 40 -11.96 -8.82 23.68
C THR A 40 -13.33 -8.50 24.31
N GLY A 41 -13.34 -8.21 25.61
CA GLY A 41 -14.52 -7.77 26.33
C GLY A 41 -14.13 -6.69 27.32
N GLU A 42 -14.89 -5.61 27.33
CA GLU A 42 -14.75 -4.55 28.32
C GLU A 42 -15.90 -4.63 29.32
N SER A 43 -15.57 -4.49 30.59
CA SER A 43 -16.56 -4.44 31.66
C SER A 43 -16.29 -3.26 32.59
N THR A 44 -17.35 -2.68 33.11
CA THR A 44 -17.29 -1.61 34.13
C THR A 44 -17.91 -2.12 35.42
N ASP A 45 -17.14 -2.06 36.50
CA ASP A 45 -17.58 -2.43 37.81
C ASP A 45 -18.14 -1.22 38.54
N LYS A 46 -19.32 -1.37 39.15
CA LYS A 46 -19.89 -0.43 40.11
C LYS A 46 -19.68 -0.97 41.51
N THR A 47 -19.01 -0.18 42.34
CA THR A 47 -18.75 -0.51 43.76
C THR A 47 -19.50 0.45 44.67
N ASP A 48 -19.79 0.04 45.91
CA ASP A 48 -20.31 0.91 46.96
C ASP A 48 -19.18 1.77 47.59
N ALA A 49 -19.54 2.61 48.55
CA ALA A 49 -18.59 3.47 49.27
C ALA A 49 -17.55 2.69 50.09
N GLN A 50 -17.76 1.40 50.32
CA GLN A 50 -16.86 0.50 51.03
C GLN A 50 -16.00 -0.36 50.10
N GLY A 51 -16.15 -0.17 48.76
CA GLY A 51 -15.40 -0.93 47.73
C GLY A 51 -15.98 -2.30 47.40
N VAL A 52 -17.20 -2.61 47.86
CA VAL A 52 -17.86 -3.88 47.54
C VAL A 52 -18.49 -3.80 46.16
N LEU A 53 -18.26 -4.80 45.33
CA LEU A 53 -18.83 -4.88 43.98
C LEU A 53 -20.35 -5.00 44.03
N LEU A 54 -21.06 -4.00 43.51
CA LEU A 54 -22.51 -3.99 43.44
C LEU A 54 -23.01 -4.59 42.13
N ALA A 55 -22.37 -4.26 40.98
CA ALA A 55 -22.73 -4.75 39.66
C ALA A 55 -21.57 -4.65 38.73
N ARG A 56 -21.50 -5.57 37.73
CA ARG A 56 -20.60 -5.53 36.62
C ARG A 56 -21.43 -5.37 35.33
N PHE A 57 -21.07 -4.39 34.51
CA PHE A 57 -21.70 -4.14 33.22
C PHE A 57 -20.69 -4.44 32.13
N ASP A 58 -21.02 -5.36 31.21
CA ASP A 58 -20.26 -5.58 30.00
C ASP A 58 -20.61 -4.46 29.00
N THR A 59 -19.62 -3.67 28.60
CA THR A 59 -19.80 -2.46 27.81
C THR A 59 -19.48 -2.66 26.35
N ALA A 60 -18.51 -3.52 26.02
CA ALA A 60 -18.13 -3.81 24.66
C ALA A 60 -17.63 -5.25 24.50
N LYS A 61 -17.89 -5.82 23.34
CA LYS A 61 -17.29 -7.09 22.90
C LYS A 61 -16.70 -6.85 21.52
N GLY A 62 -15.49 -7.32 21.33
CA GLY A 62 -14.79 -7.21 20.06
C GLY A 62 -14.14 -8.53 19.66
N VAL A 63 -13.88 -8.68 18.37
CA VAL A 63 -13.08 -9.76 17.82
C VAL A 63 -11.98 -9.14 17.00
N ASN A 64 -10.73 -9.42 17.35
CA ASN A 64 -9.57 -9.01 16.58
C ASN A 64 -9.05 -10.22 15.82
N PHE A 65 -8.86 -10.03 14.53
CA PHE A 65 -8.17 -11.00 13.68
C PHE A 65 -6.85 -10.38 13.23
N SER A 66 -5.75 -11.09 13.42
CA SER A 66 -4.44 -10.73 12.89
C SER A 66 -3.85 -11.90 12.12
N GLY A 67 -3.04 -11.60 11.13
CA GLY A 67 -2.37 -12.60 10.31
C GLY A 67 -1.46 -11.93 9.29
N GLU A 68 -0.51 -12.67 8.79
CA GLU A 68 0.45 -12.20 7.80
C GLU A 68 0.09 -12.77 6.43
N LEU A 69 0.19 -11.96 5.40
CA LEU A 69 0.06 -12.38 4.01
C LEU A 69 1.43 -12.28 3.34
N SER A 70 1.89 -13.37 2.74
CA SER A 70 3.17 -13.41 2.04
C SER A 70 3.19 -12.54 0.77
N LEU A 71 2.02 -12.14 0.27
CA LEU A 71 1.87 -11.31 -0.92
C LEU A 71 1.25 -9.96 -0.56
N LEU A 72 1.86 -8.88 -1.06
CA LEU A 72 1.28 -7.56 -0.97
C LEU A 72 -0.01 -7.51 -1.80
N ASN A 73 -1.13 -7.17 -1.15
CA ASN A 73 -2.42 -7.01 -1.79
C ASN A 73 -2.91 -5.56 -1.64
N LEU A 74 -2.92 -4.84 -2.75
CA LEU A 74 -3.31 -3.42 -2.76
C LEU A 74 -4.81 -3.23 -2.47
N ASN A 75 -5.66 -4.18 -2.84
CA ASN A 75 -7.09 -4.11 -2.52
C ASN A 75 -7.32 -4.22 -1.01
N LEU A 76 -6.58 -5.09 -0.32
CA LEU A 76 -6.62 -5.16 1.14
C LEU A 76 -6.16 -3.84 1.77
N MET A 77 -5.05 -3.28 1.28
CA MET A 77 -4.56 -1.98 1.77
C MET A 77 -5.59 -0.87 1.51
N GLY A 78 -6.19 -0.84 0.34
CA GLY A 78 -7.26 0.10 0.01
C GLY A 78 -8.46 -0.02 0.96
N ALA A 79 -8.93 -1.24 1.19
CA ALA A 79 -10.05 -1.49 2.10
C ALA A 79 -9.73 -1.11 3.56
N GLN A 80 -8.50 -1.36 4.03
CA GLN A 80 -8.06 -0.98 5.39
C GLN A 80 -7.91 0.53 5.57
N LEU A 81 -7.50 1.25 4.52
CA LEU A 81 -7.34 2.71 4.55
C LEU A 81 -8.60 3.47 4.14
N GLY A 82 -9.63 2.79 3.64
CA GLY A 82 -10.77 3.43 3.01
C GLY A 82 -10.42 4.10 1.68
N SER A 83 -9.35 3.64 1.01
CA SER A 83 -8.75 4.28 -0.15
C SER A 83 -9.08 3.54 -1.44
N GLU A 84 -9.25 4.28 -2.55
CA GLU A 84 -9.52 3.68 -3.86
C GLU A 84 -8.22 3.16 -4.48
N VAL A 85 -8.26 1.92 -4.97
CA VAL A 85 -7.20 1.33 -5.78
C VAL A 85 -7.47 1.62 -7.25
N GLN A 86 -6.63 2.46 -7.85
CA GLN A 86 -6.73 2.81 -9.27
C GLN A 86 -5.74 1.98 -10.08
N VAL A 87 -6.26 1.11 -10.93
CA VAL A 87 -5.46 0.35 -11.90
C VAL A 87 -5.43 1.11 -13.22
N ALA A 88 -4.23 1.43 -13.69
CA ALA A 88 -4.06 2.11 -14.98
C ALA A 88 -4.30 1.14 -16.14
N ASP A 89 -4.89 1.66 -17.22
CA ASP A 89 -5.05 1.01 -18.50
C ASP A 89 -4.89 2.02 -19.65
N SER A 90 -5.07 1.59 -20.87
CA SER A 90 -4.92 2.43 -22.08
C SER A 90 -5.90 3.61 -22.11
N SER A 91 -7.06 3.51 -21.44
CA SER A 91 -8.10 4.54 -21.39
C SER A 91 -8.02 5.40 -20.13
N LYS A 92 -7.52 4.83 -19.02
CA LYS A 92 -7.40 5.48 -17.70
C LYS A 92 -5.94 5.44 -17.26
N LYS A 93 -5.19 6.47 -17.60
CA LYS A 93 -3.81 6.61 -17.17
C LYS A 93 -3.71 7.10 -15.75
N VAL A 94 -2.64 6.68 -15.06
CA VAL A 94 -2.31 7.11 -13.70
C VAL A 94 -1.04 7.96 -13.74
N LYS A 95 -1.03 9.05 -12.96
CA LYS A 95 0.16 9.88 -12.78
C LYS A 95 1.12 9.20 -11.81
N GLY A 96 2.34 9.02 -12.26
CA GLY A 96 3.48 8.60 -11.46
C GLY A 96 4.46 9.77 -11.27
N ALA A 97 5.22 9.73 -10.18
CA ALA A 97 6.32 10.65 -9.93
C ALA A 97 7.64 9.87 -9.91
N ASN A 98 8.68 10.45 -10.48
CA ASN A 98 9.99 9.82 -10.53
C ASN A 98 11.11 10.83 -10.29
N PHE A 99 12.08 10.45 -9.47
CA PHE A 99 13.36 11.14 -9.41
C PHE A 99 14.40 10.28 -10.13
N ALA A 100 14.78 10.70 -11.33
CA ALA A 100 15.73 9.96 -12.18
C ALA A 100 17.13 10.56 -12.06
N ILE A 101 18.11 9.70 -11.79
CA ILE A 101 19.54 10.05 -11.90
C ILE A 101 20.01 9.57 -13.27
N LEU A 102 20.42 10.49 -14.11
CA LEU A 102 20.75 10.27 -15.50
C LEU A 102 22.21 10.58 -15.80
N THR A 103 22.81 9.76 -16.64
CA THR A 103 24.14 10.03 -17.15
C THR A 103 24.06 11.04 -18.29
N VAL A 104 24.91 12.03 -18.28
CA VAL A 104 25.01 13.05 -19.32
C VAL A 104 25.90 12.54 -20.43
N THR A 105 25.40 12.65 -21.66
CA THR A 105 26.14 12.36 -22.90
C THR A 105 26.54 13.67 -23.54
N ASP A 106 27.81 13.80 -23.91
CA ASP A 106 28.32 14.96 -24.66
C ASP A 106 28.51 14.55 -26.12
N ASP A 107 27.75 15.14 -27.02
CA ASP A 107 27.90 14.98 -28.46
C ASP A 107 28.25 16.33 -29.08
N LYS A 108 29.54 16.49 -29.43
CA LYS A 108 30.12 17.66 -30.05
C LYS A 108 29.81 18.98 -29.33
N GLY A 109 29.86 18.96 -28.01
CA GLY A 109 29.60 20.10 -27.15
C GLY A 109 28.14 20.31 -26.74
N THR A 110 27.24 19.45 -27.24
CA THR A 110 25.86 19.41 -26.78
C THR A 110 25.69 18.36 -25.71
N LYS A 111 25.41 18.78 -24.48
CA LYS A 111 25.26 17.90 -23.31
C LYS A 111 23.80 17.52 -23.14
N THR A 112 23.51 16.25 -23.20
CA THR A 112 22.12 15.74 -23.14
C THR A 112 21.99 14.62 -22.13
N ALA A 113 20.78 14.48 -21.58
CA ALA A 113 20.35 13.33 -20.78
C ALA A 113 18.94 12.89 -21.20
N THR A 114 18.64 11.61 -21.12
CA THR A 114 17.36 11.08 -21.64
C THR A 114 16.53 10.49 -20.51
N LEU A 115 15.29 10.97 -20.35
CA LEU A 115 14.28 10.48 -19.42
C LEU A 115 13.67 9.17 -19.93
N LYS A 116 13.27 8.31 -19.00
CA LYS A 116 12.54 7.09 -19.32
C LYS A 116 11.13 7.35 -19.86
N HIS A 117 10.43 8.34 -19.29
CA HIS A 117 9.07 8.72 -19.65
C HIS A 117 9.03 10.20 -20.07
N VAL A 118 8.04 10.56 -20.87
CA VAL A 118 7.77 11.96 -21.21
C VAL A 118 7.14 12.62 -19.99
N PRO A 119 7.67 13.75 -19.48
CA PRO A 119 7.05 14.51 -18.42
C PRO A 119 5.66 15.01 -18.83
N THR A 120 4.71 15.00 -17.88
CA THR A 120 3.37 15.62 -18.08
C THR A 120 3.43 17.13 -18.08
N SER A 121 4.39 17.69 -17.34
CA SER A 121 4.74 19.12 -17.33
C SER A 121 6.26 19.26 -17.26
N ALA A 122 6.77 20.39 -17.75
CA ALA A 122 8.19 20.66 -17.63
C ALA A 122 8.61 20.66 -16.15
N PRO A 123 9.64 19.87 -15.77
CA PRO A 123 10.22 19.95 -14.43
C PRO A 123 10.70 21.38 -14.11
N ALA A 124 10.57 21.78 -12.86
CA ALA A 124 11.00 23.12 -12.44
C ALA A 124 12.54 23.28 -12.47
N ALA A 125 13.26 22.18 -12.26
CA ALA A 125 14.72 22.20 -12.18
C ALA A 125 15.34 20.86 -12.57
N VAL A 126 16.60 20.92 -12.99
CA VAL A 126 17.53 19.82 -13.12
C VAL A 126 18.58 19.95 -12.04
N TYR A 127 18.81 18.93 -11.25
CA TYR A 127 19.75 18.93 -10.15
C TYR A 127 21.11 18.43 -10.62
N THR A 128 22.16 19.17 -10.29
CA THR A 128 23.54 18.68 -10.47
C THR A 128 23.86 17.70 -9.36
N MET A 129 24.55 16.61 -9.69
CA MET A 129 24.88 15.54 -8.75
C MET A 129 26.39 15.49 -8.50
N SER A 130 26.76 15.24 -7.25
CA SER A 130 28.13 14.90 -6.89
C SER A 130 28.48 13.46 -7.32
N GLU A 131 29.73 13.07 -7.21
CA GLU A 131 30.19 11.69 -7.46
C GLU A 131 29.44 10.66 -6.59
N ASP A 132 29.11 11.02 -5.35
CA ASP A 132 28.32 10.22 -4.40
C ASP A 132 26.82 10.23 -4.67
N LYS A 133 26.39 10.80 -5.81
CA LYS A 133 24.97 10.93 -6.19
C LYS A 133 24.13 11.77 -5.23
N ASN A 134 24.73 12.69 -4.50
CA ASN A 134 24.03 13.70 -3.72
C ASN A 134 23.79 14.95 -4.56
N ILE A 135 22.71 15.68 -4.26
CA ILE A 135 22.43 16.96 -4.91
C ILE A 135 23.49 17.96 -4.52
N SER A 136 24.20 18.54 -5.52
CA SER A 136 25.26 19.54 -5.32
C SER A 136 24.86 20.92 -5.81
N GLY A 137 23.80 21.02 -6.62
CA GLY A 137 23.32 22.30 -7.12
C GLY A 137 22.07 22.12 -7.96
N MET A 138 21.60 23.19 -8.59
CA MET A 138 20.37 23.23 -9.36
C MET A 138 20.56 24.09 -10.62
N ILE A 139 19.99 23.63 -11.73
CA ILE A 139 19.86 24.35 -12.99
C ILE A 139 18.37 24.53 -13.27
N GLU A 140 17.93 25.76 -13.43
CA GLU A 140 16.52 26.02 -13.78
C GLU A 140 16.18 25.48 -15.17
N VAL A 141 14.94 25.09 -15.35
CA VAL A 141 14.42 24.69 -16.67
C VAL A 141 13.73 25.87 -17.30
N GLY A 142 14.11 26.21 -18.53
CA GLY A 142 13.53 27.35 -19.22
C GLY A 142 14.19 27.63 -20.57
N VAL A 143 13.78 28.74 -21.20
CA VAL A 143 14.25 29.16 -22.52
C VAL A 143 15.51 30.04 -22.50
N ASN A 144 15.87 30.53 -21.31
CA ASN A 144 17.00 31.43 -21.16
C ASN A 144 18.33 30.73 -21.41
N GLU A 145 19.33 31.47 -21.84
CA GLU A 145 20.70 31.00 -21.95
C GLU A 145 21.22 30.67 -20.51
N GLY A 146 21.77 29.46 -20.35
CA GLY A 146 22.18 28.97 -19.04
C GLY A 146 21.17 28.06 -18.34
N ASN A 147 19.93 27.98 -18.82
CA ASN A 147 18.93 27.04 -18.33
C ASN A 147 18.98 25.70 -19.06
N ALA A 148 18.51 24.65 -18.42
CA ALA A 148 18.27 23.37 -19.06
C ALA A 148 16.98 23.45 -19.91
N LYS A 149 16.97 22.80 -21.06
CA LYS A 149 15.77 22.67 -21.92
C LYS A 149 15.31 21.22 -21.92
N ILE A 150 13.99 21.05 -21.86
CA ILE A 150 13.40 19.69 -21.89
C ILE A 150 12.42 19.61 -23.05
N GLU A 151 12.73 18.74 -24.02
CA GLU A 151 11.89 18.47 -25.18
C GLU A 151 11.56 16.97 -25.23
N GLY A 152 10.30 16.63 -24.99
CA GLY A 152 9.88 15.23 -24.88
C GLY A 152 10.63 14.51 -23.75
N LYS A 153 11.48 13.58 -24.10
CA LYS A 153 12.32 12.82 -23.16
C LYS A 153 13.74 13.36 -23.02
N VAL A 154 14.14 14.30 -23.87
CA VAL A 154 15.51 14.77 -23.94
C VAL A 154 15.67 16.04 -23.12
N ILE A 155 16.68 16.04 -22.27
CA ILE A 155 17.13 17.19 -21.49
C ILE A 155 18.40 17.70 -22.15
N THR A 156 18.40 18.93 -22.60
CA THR A 156 19.60 19.63 -23.09
C THR A 156 20.12 20.52 -21.95
N LEU A 157 21.36 20.33 -21.58
CA LEU A 157 22.01 21.08 -20.51
C LEU A 157 22.77 22.28 -21.10
N PRO A 158 22.98 23.35 -20.33
CA PRO A 158 23.79 24.50 -20.79
C PRO A 158 25.23 24.07 -21.05
N ALA A 159 25.89 24.76 -21.98
CA ALA A 159 27.28 24.47 -22.37
C ALA A 159 28.25 24.60 -21.17
N SER A 160 27.93 25.49 -20.23
CA SER A 160 28.69 25.70 -18.99
C SER A 160 28.58 24.56 -17.97
N PHE A 161 27.68 23.59 -18.18
CA PHE A 161 27.53 22.46 -17.26
C PHE A 161 28.81 21.63 -17.19
N VAL A 162 29.27 21.37 -15.97
CA VAL A 162 30.40 20.49 -15.68
C VAL A 162 29.89 19.37 -14.79
N GLY A 163 29.90 18.17 -15.30
CA GLY A 163 29.41 16.99 -14.56
C GLY A 163 29.06 15.84 -15.50
N THR A 164 28.92 14.66 -14.93
CA THR A 164 28.61 13.42 -15.66
C THR A 164 27.20 12.91 -15.37
N THR A 165 26.57 13.42 -14.30
CA THR A 165 25.24 12.97 -13.88
C THR A 165 24.37 14.15 -13.45
N VAL A 166 23.08 14.00 -13.73
CA VAL A 166 22.04 14.94 -13.31
C VAL A 166 20.86 14.19 -12.69
N GLY A 167 20.22 14.80 -11.70
CA GLY A 167 18.99 14.35 -11.10
C GLY A 167 17.80 15.15 -11.62
N VAL A 168 16.68 14.52 -11.91
CA VAL A 168 15.47 15.22 -12.35
C VAL A 168 14.25 14.61 -11.70
N PHE A 169 13.49 15.43 -11.00
CA PHE A 169 12.16 15.07 -10.53
C PHE A 169 11.13 15.45 -11.60
N TYR A 170 10.29 14.49 -11.99
CA TYR A 170 9.23 14.74 -12.96
C TYR A 170 8.03 13.83 -12.72
N GLU A 171 6.86 14.31 -13.11
CA GLU A 171 5.64 13.53 -13.17
C GLU A 171 5.41 13.03 -14.60
N TYR A 172 4.86 11.84 -14.73
CA TYR A 172 4.55 11.23 -16.01
C TYR A 172 3.24 10.45 -15.93
N GLU A 173 2.61 10.22 -17.06
CA GLU A 173 1.43 9.35 -17.16
C GLU A 173 1.82 7.97 -17.67
N THR A 174 1.21 6.94 -17.07
CA THR A 174 1.41 5.55 -17.49
C THR A 174 0.08 4.80 -17.51
N ASP A 175 -0.02 3.85 -18.42
CA ASP A 175 -1.11 2.89 -18.55
C ASP A 175 -0.79 1.53 -17.87
N SER A 176 0.34 1.45 -17.21
CA SER A 176 0.92 0.22 -16.65
C SER A 176 1.37 0.45 -15.20
N ALA A 177 0.47 0.94 -14.35
CA ALA A 177 0.71 1.13 -12.92
C ALA A 177 -0.55 0.94 -12.10
N VAL A 178 -0.36 0.73 -10.81
CA VAL A 178 -1.44 0.76 -9.81
C VAL A 178 -1.13 1.87 -8.81
N LYS A 179 -2.13 2.68 -8.51
CA LYS A 179 -2.04 3.76 -7.55
C LYS A 179 -3.06 3.54 -6.43
N LEU A 180 -2.60 3.64 -5.20
CA LEU A 180 -3.46 3.77 -4.03
C LEU A 180 -3.61 5.26 -3.72
N VAL A 181 -4.84 5.75 -3.70
CA VAL A 181 -5.15 7.15 -3.39
C VAL A 181 -5.67 7.20 -1.97
N ASP A 182 -4.84 7.67 -1.06
CA ASP A 182 -5.22 7.91 0.32
C ASP A 182 -5.64 9.37 0.53
N SER A 183 -6.70 9.58 1.28
CA SER A 183 -7.28 10.88 1.58
C SER A 183 -7.58 10.96 3.07
N ALA A 184 -7.27 12.09 3.69
CA ALA A 184 -7.58 12.32 5.10
C ALA A 184 -9.09 12.30 5.43
N GLU A 185 -9.94 12.31 4.41
CA GLU A 185 -11.40 12.23 4.53
C GLU A 185 -11.94 10.81 4.32
N SER A 186 -11.08 9.87 3.92
CA SER A 186 -11.46 8.47 3.67
C SER A 186 -11.16 7.63 4.90
N PHE A 187 -12.15 6.87 5.33
CA PHE A 187 -12.03 5.93 6.45
C PHE A 187 -12.45 4.54 6.01
N ALA A 188 -11.85 3.52 6.63
CA ALA A 188 -12.27 2.15 6.42
C ALA A 188 -13.75 1.97 6.75
N GLU A 189 -14.48 1.36 5.85
CA GLU A 189 -15.89 1.03 6.05
C GLU A 189 -16.05 -0.22 6.92
N ALA A 190 -17.22 -0.38 7.53
CA ALA A 190 -17.54 -1.59 8.27
C ALA A 190 -17.58 -2.78 7.32
N ALA A 191 -16.90 -3.85 7.69
CA ALA A 191 -16.76 -5.03 6.86
C ALA A 191 -17.03 -6.32 7.67
N MET A 192 -17.51 -7.33 6.97
CA MET A 192 -17.64 -8.69 7.48
C MET A 192 -16.46 -9.52 6.98
N TYR A 193 -15.82 -10.25 7.88
CA TYR A 193 -14.74 -11.16 7.53
C TYR A 193 -15.23 -12.60 7.56
N VAL A 194 -14.97 -13.33 6.48
CA VAL A 194 -15.22 -14.76 6.35
C VAL A 194 -13.87 -15.47 6.26
N VAL A 195 -13.55 -16.28 7.25
CA VAL A 195 -12.29 -17.01 7.34
C VAL A 195 -12.55 -18.48 7.11
N ASP A 196 -12.03 -19.01 6.00
CA ASP A 196 -12.07 -20.43 5.69
C ASP A 196 -10.92 -21.14 6.40
N ILE A 197 -11.24 -22.06 7.30
CA ILE A 197 -10.27 -22.78 8.12
C ILE A 197 -10.23 -24.27 7.76
N LEU A 198 -9.12 -24.90 8.05
CA LEU A 198 -9.01 -26.35 8.20
C LEU A 198 -8.89 -26.63 9.70
N ALA A 199 -9.88 -27.29 10.26
CA ALA A 199 -9.92 -27.68 11.67
C ALA A 199 -9.50 -29.15 11.83
N ALA A 200 -8.72 -29.42 12.88
CA ALA A 200 -8.33 -30.76 13.28
C ALA A 200 -9.02 -31.15 14.59
N ASP A 201 -9.40 -32.40 14.74
CA ASP A 201 -9.95 -32.94 15.97
C ASP A 201 -8.87 -32.99 17.06
N VAL A 202 -9.22 -32.57 18.29
CA VAL A 202 -8.26 -32.54 19.41
C VAL A 202 -7.74 -33.92 19.80
N CYS A 203 -8.60 -34.96 19.74
CA CYS A 203 -8.25 -36.32 20.12
C CYS A 203 -7.64 -37.12 18.95
N ASN A 204 -7.91 -36.71 17.72
CA ASN A 204 -7.36 -37.34 16.53
C ASN A 204 -7.02 -36.32 15.45
N PRO A 205 -5.80 -35.73 15.46
CA PRO A 205 -5.38 -34.70 14.54
C PRO A 205 -5.40 -35.08 13.06
N SER A 206 -5.46 -36.37 12.74
CA SER A 206 -5.59 -36.88 11.37
C SER A 206 -7.00 -36.64 10.82
N VAL A 207 -8.00 -36.47 11.68
CA VAL A 207 -9.37 -36.15 11.27
C VAL A 207 -9.50 -34.65 11.12
N LYS A 208 -9.54 -34.19 9.88
CA LYS A 208 -9.62 -32.75 9.54
C LYS A 208 -10.93 -32.44 8.83
N ARG A 209 -11.48 -31.26 9.09
CA ARG A 209 -12.66 -30.72 8.41
C ARG A 209 -12.48 -29.25 8.02
N ALA A 210 -13.03 -28.90 6.87
CA ALA A 210 -13.17 -27.51 6.48
C ALA A 210 -14.30 -26.85 7.29
N GLY A 211 -14.06 -25.65 7.76
CA GLY A 211 -15.00 -24.82 8.49
C GLY A 211 -14.92 -23.36 8.06
N LYS A 212 -15.87 -22.55 8.53
CA LYS A 212 -15.89 -21.10 8.33
C LYS A 212 -16.10 -20.40 9.65
N ILE A 213 -15.37 -19.32 9.85
CA ILE A 213 -15.59 -18.37 10.95
C ILE A 213 -16.01 -17.06 10.32
N VAL A 214 -17.08 -16.44 10.83
CA VAL A 214 -17.62 -15.17 10.33
C VAL A 214 -17.69 -14.20 11.48
N PHE A 215 -17.19 -12.99 11.32
CA PHE A 215 -17.23 -11.92 12.31
C PHE A 215 -17.19 -10.54 11.67
#